data_34714f7833dbc1bb8d0ef5183d0f434a
#
_entry.id   34714f7833dbc1bb8d0ef5183d0f434a
#
_cell.length_a   1.000
_cell.length_b   1.000
_cell.length_c   1.000
_cell.angle_alpha   90.00
_cell.angle_beta   90.00
_cell.angle_gamma   90.00
#
_symmetry.space_group_name_H-M   'P 1'
#
loop_
_entity.id
_entity.type
_entity.pdbx_description
1 polymer ?
#
loop_
_entity_poly.entity_id
_entity_poly.type
_entity_poly.pdbx_seq_one_letter_code
_entity_poly.pdbx_strand_id
1 'polypeptide(L)'
;MTTVSTARDRRITRALRIIAALTVIAMIATIAGLGLVWVRVHNTANPAGSPQSATTASHLDTLRRSAAPQPDITPAAKAKRTVAAMSMEERVGQLVMAPLNAGTDPSSLASTIRDRHVGSVLIIGNWNNGVASVRQATDALQSYAPANIKLLMTTDQEGGLVQHLQGAGFSTMPSAVEQGRMSTDQLRQSAAVWGNQLAQAGINVDLAPVVGTVTVPRASNAPIGALNRDFGLDAAGNAAHASAFVLGMRDSGVATSIKHYPSLGSVTGNTDFTADGILDTTTMLDGDVVNAFGTVIADTQPAMVMMSLATYQAIDASAPAAFSPTIIDGYLRARQGYQGVVTSDSLSAAALGGISPDQLGVRLVEAGGDLACIGAADYVTPILDGLNAKATTDAAFAAKVTRSAERVLTLKYQMGLAH
;
A
#
# COMPACT_ATOMS: atom_id res chain seq x y z
N MET A 1 -0.18 -52.12 -7.49
CA MET A 1 -1.42 -52.26 -6.70
C MET A 1 -2.45 -51.28 -7.26
N THR A 2 -3.36 -51.78 -8.05
CA THR A 2 -4.44 -51.04 -8.72
C THR A 2 -5.64 -50.96 -7.79
N THR A 3 -5.96 -49.77 -7.29
CA THR A 3 -7.14 -49.51 -6.44
C THR A 3 -8.41 -49.57 -7.29
N VAL A 4 -9.24 -50.54 -7.01
CA VAL A 4 -10.57 -50.69 -7.62
C VAL A 4 -11.53 -49.68 -6.99
N SER A 5 -11.94 -48.66 -7.75
CA SER A 5 -12.98 -47.68 -7.36
C SER A 5 -14.31 -48.41 -7.18
N THR A 6 -14.93 -48.30 -6.00
CA THR A 6 -16.17 -49.01 -5.67
C THR A 6 -17.39 -48.40 -6.36
N ALA A 7 -18.40 -49.20 -6.62
CA ALA A 7 -19.65 -48.76 -7.27
C ALA A 7 -20.36 -47.59 -6.51
N ARG A 8 -20.03 -47.38 -5.25
CA ARG A 8 -20.55 -46.31 -4.39
C ARG A 8 -19.95 -44.93 -4.83
N ASP A 9 -18.64 -44.87 -5.17
CA ASP A 9 -17.98 -43.61 -5.58
C ASP A 9 -18.51 -43.12 -6.92
N ARG A 10 -18.84 -44.03 -7.82
CA ARG A 10 -19.42 -43.68 -9.14
C ARG A 10 -20.85 -43.10 -9.02
N ARG A 11 -21.64 -43.56 -8.03
CA ARG A 11 -22.99 -43.01 -7.77
C ARG A 11 -22.92 -41.59 -7.18
N ILE A 12 -22.00 -41.33 -6.24
CA ILE A 12 -21.80 -40.02 -5.64
C ILE A 12 -21.35 -39.00 -6.69
N THR A 13 -20.38 -39.37 -7.56
CA THR A 13 -19.91 -38.51 -8.64
C THR A 13 -20.98 -38.20 -9.69
N ARG A 14 -21.88 -39.14 -9.97
CA ARG A 14 -23.03 -38.88 -10.86
C ARG A 14 -24.08 -37.97 -10.24
N ALA A 15 -24.38 -38.14 -8.95
CA ALA A 15 -25.32 -37.27 -8.23
C ALA A 15 -24.83 -35.80 -8.18
N LEU A 16 -23.53 -35.58 -7.89
CA LEU A 16 -22.92 -34.25 -7.87
C LEU A 16 -22.95 -33.57 -9.24
N ARG A 17 -22.76 -34.31 -10.34
CA ARG A 17 -22.84 -33.75 -11.71
C ARG A 17 -24.29 -33.37 -12.09
N ILE A 18 -25.28 -34.09 -11.63
CA ILE A 18 -26.70 -33.78 -11.89
C ILE A 18 -27.11 -32.52 -11.10
N ILE A 19 -26.68 -32.38 -9.86
CA ILE A 19 -26.98 -31.20 -9.03
C ILE A 19 -26.33 -29.95 -9.64
N ALA A 20 -25.07 -30.04 -10.12
CA ALA A 20 -24.39 -28.92 -10.79
C ALA A 20 -25.08 -28.49 -12.10
N ALA A 21 -25.60 -29.46 -12.88
CA ALA A 21 -26.35 -29.17 -14.11
C ALA A 21 -27.69 -28.48 -13.85
N LEU A 22 -28.39 -28.87 -12.80
CA LEU A 22 -29.67 -28.27 -12.42
C LEU A 22 -29.53 -26.84 -11.88
N THR A 23 -28.41 -26.53 -11.20
CA THR A 23 -28.12 -25.15 -10.71
C THR A 23 -27.82 -24.19 -11.87
N VAL A 24 -27.15 -24.65 -12.91
CA VAL A 24 -26.86 -23.82 -14.11
C VAL A 24 -28.15 -23.55 -14.90
N ILE A 25 -29.05 -24.53 -15.01
CA ILE A 25 -30.36 -24.34 -15.71
C ILE A 25 -31.24 -23.36 -14.95
N ALA A 26 -31.25 -23.40 -13.61
CA ALA A 26 -31.98 -22.44 -12.78
C ALA A 26 -31.47 -20.98 -12.91
N MET A 27 -30.16 -20.78 -13.01
CA MET A 27 -29.58 -19.45 -13.25
C MET A 27 -29.92 -18.88 -14.63
N ILE A 28 -29.96 -19.72 -15.67
CA ILE A 28 -30.31 -19.26 -17.04
C ILE A 28 -31.79 -18.86 -17.11
N ALA A 29 -32.68 -19.56 -16.39
CA ALA A 29 -34.09 -19.22 -16.35
C ALA A 29 -34.38 -17.88 -15.64
N THR A 30 -33.60 -17.53 -14.61
CA THR A 30 -33.75 -16.26 -13.87
C THR A 30 -33.30 -15.06 -14.71
N ILE A 31 -32.26 -15.22 -15.52
CA ILE A 31 -31.74 -14.14 -16.40
C ILE A 31 -32.72 -13.89 -17.56
N ALA A 32 -33.34 -14.93 -18.11
CA ALA A 32 -34.34 -14.80 -19.17
C ALA A 32 -35.67 -14.16 -18.66
N GLY A 33 -36.03 -14.40 -17.40
CA GLY A 33 -37.23 -13.78 -16.78
C GLY A 33 -37.09 -12.28 -16.55
N LEU A 34 -35.92 -11.80 -16.17
CA LEU A 34 -35.63 -10.37 -15.96
C LEU A 34 -35.56 -9.57 -17.27
N GLY A 35 -35.12 -10.19 -18.38
CA GLY A 35 -35.11 -9.56 -19.70
C GLY A 35 -36.49 -9.32 -20.28
N LEU A 36 -37.47 -10.17 -20.05
CA LEU A 36 -38.85 -10.06 -20.55
C LEU A 36 -39.69 -8.98 -19.82
N VAL A 37 -39.39 -8.70 -18.56
CA VAL A 37 -40.03 -7.63 -17.79
C VAL A 37 -39.55 -6.25 -18.27
N TRP A 38 -38.26 -6.12 -18.68
CA TRP A 38 -37.72 -4.85 -19.15
C TRP A 38 -38.26 -4.40 -20.51
N VAL A 39 -38.56 -5.33 -21.43
CA VAL A 39 -39.13 -5.05 -22.76
C VAL A 39 -40.63 -4.64 -22.70
N ARG A 40 -41.37 -5.09 -21.66
CA ARG A 40 -42.81 -4.77 -21.56
C ARG A 40 -43.11 -3.37 -20.98
N VAL A 41 -42.18 -2.72 -20.31
CA VAL A 41 -42.34 -1.39 -19.70
C VAL A 41 -42.08 -0.25 -20.70
N HIS A 42 -41.47 -0.52 -21.84
CA HIS A 42 -41.05 0.53 -22.82
C HIS A 42 -41.92 0.66 -24.05
N ASN A 43 -43.07 -0.06 -24.15
CA ASN A 43 -43.87 -0.07 -25.40
C ASN A 43 -45.34 0.41 -25.23
N THR A 44 -45.59 1.31 -24.27
CA THR A 44 -46.89 2.01 -24.23
C THR A 44 -46.68 3.52 -24.25
N ALA A 45 -46.62 4.08 -25.44
CA ALA A 45 -46.79 5.50 -25.65
C ALA A 45 -47.55 5.76 -26.97
N ASN A 46 -48.64 6.47 -26.81
CA ASN A 46 -49.45 7.32 -27.66
C ASN A 46 -50.83 6.77 -28.10
N PRO A 47 -51.90 7.62 -28.23
CA PRO A 47 -51.87 8.89 -28.96
C PRO A 47 -52.68 10.07 -28.39
N ALA A 48 -52.30 11.28 -28.83
CA ALA A 48 -53.03 12.50 -29.23
C ALA A 48 -54.20 13.08 -28.41
N GLY A 49 -54.10 14.40 -28.15
CA GLY A 49 -55.23 15.29 -27.82
C GLY A 49 -54.79 16.65 -27.26
N SER A 50 -54.75 17.62 -28.05
CA SER A 50 -54.83 19.11 -28.14
C SER A 50 -54.89 20.01 -26.86
N PRO A 51 -54.72 21.34 -26.99
CA PRO A 51 -53.92 22.16 -26.10
C PRO A 51 -54.74 23.03 -25.13
N GLN A 52 -54.21 23.29 -23.96
CA GLN A 52 -54.49 24.57 -23.24
C GLN A 52 -53.62 24.74 -21.98
N SER A 53 -53.13 25.99 -21.86
CA SER A 53 -52.58 26.62 -20.64
C SER A 53 -51.06 26.50 -20.44
N ALA A 54 -50.35 27.32 -21.21
CA ALA A 54 -49.05 27.85 -20.86
C ALA A 54 -49.22 28.88 -19.71
N THR A 55 -48.83 28.60 -18.49
CA THR A 55 -48.40 29.67 -17.53
C THR A 55 -47.81 29.14 -16.20
N THR A 56 -47.66 27.81 -16.00
CA THR A 56 -47.09 27.29 -14.73
C THR A 56 -45.77 26.51 -14.88
N ALA A 57 -45.22 26.43 -16.09
CA ALA A 57 -44.01 25.63 -16.36
C ALA A 57 -42.68 26.38 -16.14
N SER A 58 -42.71 27.72 -15.99
CA SER A 58 -41.45 28.49 -15.89
C SER A 58 -40.78 28.51 -14.52
N HIS A 59 -41.49 28.15 -13.46
CA HIS A 59 -40.91 28.18 -12.09
C HIS A 59 -40.27 26.85 -11.66
N LEU A 60 -40.73 25.73 -12.21
CA LEU A 60 -40.14 24.40 -11.92
C LEU A 60 -38.92 24.09 -12.80
N ASP A 61 -38.82 24.69 -13.96
CA ASP A 61 -37.65 24.56 -14.85
C ASP A 61 -36.43 25.36 -14.36
N THR A 62 -36.65 26.46 -13.60
CA THR A 62 -35.60 27.26 -13.01
C THR A 62 -35.00 26.55 -11.79
N LEU A 63 -35.77 25.74 -11.05
CA LEU A 63 -35.27 24.93 -9.92
C LEU A 63 -34.58 23.64 -10.39
N ARG A 64 -34.87 23.11 -11.56
CA ARG A 64 -34.18 21.96 -12.15
C ARG A 64 -32.85 22.32 -12.82
N ARG A 65 -32.64 23.59 -13.22
CA ARG A 65 -31.36 24.06 -13.80
C ARG A 65 -30.28 24.41 -12.77
N SER A 66 -30.56 24.41 -11.45
CA SER A 66 -29.58 24.77 -10.42
C SER A 66 -28.84 23.58 -9.79
N ALA A 67 -29.07 22.37 -10.27
CA ALA A 67 -28.31 21.19 -9.90
C ALA A 67 -27.60 20.61 -11.13
N ALA A 68 -26.69 21.38 -11.73
CA ALA A 68 -25.62 20.76 -12.51
C ALA A 68 -24.87 19.80 -11.57
N PRO A 69 -24.60 18.53 -11.97
CA PRO A 69 -23.79 17.65 -11.16
C PRO A 69 -22.49 18.41 -10.88
N GLN A 70 -22.20 18.67 -9.60
CA GLN A 70 -20.89 19.20 -9.26
C GLN A 70 -19.87 18.18 -9.80
N PRO A 71 -18.85 18.60 -10.57
CA PRO A 71 -17.87 17.68 -11.09
C PRO A 71 -17.28 16.94 -9.86
N ASP A 72 -17.24 15.61 -9.93
CA ASP A 72 -16.67 14.78 -8.87
C ASP A 72 -15.25 15.29 -8.57
N ILE A 73 -15.08 15.86 -7.37
CA ILE A 73 -13.80 16.45 -6.98
C ILE A 73 -12.81 15.31 -6.83
N THR A 74 -11.72 15.33 -7.59
CA THR A 74 -10.71 14.28 -7.56
C THR A 74 -10.13 14.07 -6.14
N PRO A 75 -9.66 12.85 -5.78
CA PRO A 75 -8.98 12.60 -4.51
C PRO A 75 -7.89 13.62 -4.19
N ALA A 76 -7.07 14.02 -5.18
CA ALA A 76 -6.05 15.05 -5.01
C ALA A 76 -6.62 16.43 -4.68
N ALA A 77 -7.73 16.83 -5.31
CA ALA A 77 -8.37 18.10 -5.00
C ALA A 77 -9.03 18.10 -3.60
N LYS A 78 -9.60 16.96 -3.18
CA LYS A 78 -10.10 16.78 -1.81
C LYS A 78 -8.96 16.88 -0.81
N ALA A 79 -7.87 16.14 -1.02
CA ALA A 79 -6.68 16.17 -0.16
C ALA A 79 -6.12 17.58 0.00
N LYS A 80 -5.96 18.33 -1.09
CA LYS A 80 -5.48 19.71 -1.06
C LYS A 80 -6.37 20.62 -0.20
N ARG A 81 -7.70 20.49 -0.29
CA ARG A 81 -8.64 21.26 0.54
C ARG A 81 -8.52 20.90 2.03
N THR A 82 -8.44 19.60 2.32
CA THR A 82 -8.29 19.11 3.70
C THR A 82 -6.98 19.57 4.30
N VAL A 83 -5.85 19.43 3.59
CA VAL A 83 -4.53 19.87 4.06
C VAL A 83 -4.48 21.39 4.22
N ALA A 84 -5.16 22.17 3.37
CA ALA A 84 -5.24 23.64 3.53
C ALA A 84 -5.92 24.06 4.84
N ALA A 85 -6.85 23.24 5.36
CA ALA A 85 -7.54 23.48 6.63
C ALA A 85 -6.77 22.95 7.86
N MET A 86 -5.74 22.10 7.67
CA MET A 86 -4.93 21.54 8.75
C MET A 86 -3.91 22.55 9.28
N SER A 87 -3.66 22.50 10.59
CA SER A 87 -2.48 23.12 11.21
C SER A 87 -1.19 22.47 10.69
N MET A 88 -0.03 23.08 10.98
CA MET A 88 1.26 22.48 10.61
C MET A 88 1.52 21.17 11.38
N GLU A 89 1.14 21.09 12.64
CA GLU A 89 1.26 19.89 13.47
C GLU A 89 0.41 18.74 12.92
N GLU A 90 -0.82 19.02 12.49
CA GLU A 90 -1.67 18.02 11.84
C GLU A 90 -1.06 17.52 10.54
N ARG A 91 -0.48 18.41 9.70
CA ARG A 91 0.22 18.02 8.48
C ARG A 91 1.43 17.14 8.78
N VAL A 92 2.27 17.53 9.77
CA VAL A 92 3.44 16.76 10.19
C VAL A 92 3.05 15.37 10.71
N GLY A 93 1.99 15.28 11.49
CA GLY A 93 1.49 13.99 12.00
C GLY A 93 1.13 13.01 10.87
N GLN A 94 0.61 13.50 9.72
CA GLN A 94 0.31 12.65 8.57
C GLN A 94 1.57 12.08 7.89
N LEU A 95 2.75 12.64 8.14
CA LEU A 95 4.02 12.21 7.57
C LEU A 95 4.75 11.15 8.43
N VAL A 96 4.11 10.64 9.48
CA VAL A 96 4.73 9.68 10.40
C VAL A 96 3.92 8.39 10.46
N MET A 97 4.63 7.26 10.38
CA MET A 97 4.15 5.90 10.58
C MET A 97 4.78 5.35 11.86
N ALA A 98 3.99 5.32 12.94
CA ALA A 98 4.43 4.87 14.25
C ALA A 98 4.31 3.35 14.43
N PRO A 99 5.27 2.66 15.05
CA PRO A 99 5.20 1.21 15.23
C PRO A 99 4.29 0.82 16.40
N LEU A 100 3.52 -0.26 16.23
CA LEU A 100 2.93 -1.04 17.31
C LEU A 100 3.54 -2.44 17.30
N ASN A 101 4.41 -2.71 18.27
CA ASN A 101 5.05 -4.02 18.39
C ASN A 101 4.07 -5.07 18.94
N ALA A 102 4.23 -6.32 18.52
CA ALA A 102 3.46 -7.44 19.05
C ALA A 102 3.57 -7.50 20.59
N GLY A 103 2.44 -7.70 21.25
CA GLY A 103 2.36 -7.71 22.72
C GLY A 103 2.26 -6.33 23.37
N THR A 104 2.34 -5.24 22.63
CA THR A 104 2.10 -3.88 23.13
C THR A 104 0.61 -3.55 23.06
N ASP A 105 0.06 -2.93 24.11
CA ASP A 105 -1.33 -2.50 24.13
C ASP A 105 -1.54 -1.34 23.13
N PRO A 106 -2.55 -1.38 22.26
CA PRO A 106 -2.86 -0.30 21.32
C PRO A 106 -3.06 1.08 21.97
N SER A 107 -3.49 1.15 23.24
CA SER A 107 -3.64 2.41 23.97
C SER A 107 -2.33 3.17 24.16
N SER A 108 -1.19 2.52 24.04
CA SER A 108 0.14 3.17 24.08
C SER A 108 0.32 4.21 22.96
N LEU A 109 -0.40 4.08 21.83
CA LEU A 109 -0.40 5.04 20.74
C LEU A 109 -1.57 6.03 20.77
N ALA A 110 -2.45 5.98 21.78
CA ALA A 110 -3.65 6.80 21.82
C ALA A 110 -3.33 8.31 21.76
N SER A 111 -2.40 8.81 22.59
CA SER A 111 -1.99 10.22 22.57
C SER A 111 -1.20 10.57 21.30
N THR A 112 -0.34 9.68 20.82
CA THR A 112 0.41 9.85 19.58
C THR A 112 -0.54 10.05 18.37
N ILE A 113 -1.64 9.32 18.33
CA ILE A 113 -2.64 9.46 17.26
C ILE A 113 -3.51 10.69 17.46
N ARG A 114 -4.06 10.92 18.68
CA ARG A 114 -5.00 12.02 18.94
C ARG A 114 -4.33 13.37 19.01
N ASP A 115 -3.23 13.47 19.78
CA ASP A 115 -2.66 14.75 20.18
C ASP A 115 -1.48 15.15 19.27
N ARG A 116 -0.78 14.17 18.67
CA ARG A 116 0.32 14.40 17.72
C ARG A 116 -0.10 14.11 16.27
N HIS A 117 -1.38 13.75 16.03
CA HIS A 117 -2.02 13.60 14.71
C HIS A 117 -1.36 12.57 13.80
N VAL A 118 -0.66 11.56 14.36
CA VAL A 118 0.00 10.51 13.58
C VAL A 118 -1.03 9.80 12.71
N GLY A 119 -0.75 9.77 11.40
CA GLY A 119 -1.70 9.32 10.37
C GLY A 119 -1.53 7.87 9.94
N SER A 120 -0.49 7.18 10.39
CA SER A 120 -0.17 5.81 9.95
C SER A 120 0.41 4.98 11.10
N VAL A 121 0.11 3.68 11.13
CA VAL A 121 0.65 2.75 12.13
C VAL A 121 1.22 1.52 11.44
N LEU A 122 2.44 1.12 11.82
CA LEU A 122 3.10 -0.11 11.42
C LEU A 122 2.86 -1.20 12.48
N ILE A 123 2.11 -2.22 12.12
CA ILE A 123 1.92 -3.43 12.93
C ILE A 123 3.13 -4.34 12.69
N ILE A 124 4.03 -4.46 13.67
CA ILE A 124 5.34 -5.10 13.53
C ILE A 124 5.60 -6.12 14.64
N GLY A 125 6.51 -7.06 14.40
CA GLY A 125 6.83 -8.15 15.30
C GLY A 125 5.96 -9.39 15.06
N ASN A 126 6.04 -10.38 15.95
CA ASN A 126 5.40 -11.68 15.75
C ASN A 126 3.98 -11.72 16.35
N TRP A 127 2.97 -11.35 15.55
CA TRP A 127 1.56 -11.41 15.90
C TRP A 127 0.98 -12.80 15.60
N ASN A 128 1.11 -13.75 16.56
CA ASN A 128 0.81 -15.17 16.35
C ASN A 128 -0.64 -15.58 16.71
N ASN A 129 -1.48 -14.65 17.15
CA ASN A 129 -2.82 -14.93 17.67
C ASN A 129 -3.95 -14.84 16.64
N GLY A 130 -3.60 -14.76 15.34
CA GLY A 130 -4.54 -14.82 14.23
C GLY A 130 -5.25 -13.50 13.92
N VAL A 131 -6.08 -13.55 12.87
CA VAL A 131 -6.80 -12.40 12.29
C VAL A 131 -7.62 -11.64 13.32
N ALA A 132 -8.37 -12.34 14.17
CA ALA A 132 -9.26 -11.69 15.15
C ALA A 132 -8.50 -10.85 16.17
N SER A 133 -7.34 -11.31 16.63
CA SER A 133 -6.49 -10.56 17.57
C SER A 133 -5.89 -9.30 16.94
N VAL A 134 -5.40 -9.42 15.70
CA VAL A 134 -4.88 -8.26 14.95
C VAL A 134 -6.02 -7.27 14.68
N ARG A 135 -7.20 -7.75 14.28
CA ARG A 135 -8.38 -6.92 14.05
C ARG A 135 -8.80 -6.12 15.29
N GLN A 136 -8.79 -6.74 16.47
CA GLN A 136 -9.07 -6.04 17.71
C GLN A 136 -8.09 -4.88 17.94
N ALA A 137 -6.80 -5.09 17.69
CA ALA A 137 -5.79 -4.05 17.84
C ALA A 137 -5.97 -2.93 16.80
N THR A 138 -6.21 -3.26 15.52
CA THR A 138 -6.41 -2.26 14.47
C THR A 138 -7.69 -1.46 14.66
N ASP A 139 -8.79 -2.07 15.12
CA ASP A 139 -10.04 -1.36 15.45
C ASP A 139 -9.84 -0.39 16.62
N ALA A 140 -9.10 -0.80 17.68
CA ALA A 140 -8.76 0.07 18.80
C ALA A 140 -7.94 1.28 18.32
N LEU A 141 -6.90 1.08 17.49
CA LEU A 141 -6.11 2.16 16.91
C LEU A 141 -6.95 3.10 16.05
N GLN A 142 -7.81 2.56 15.18
CA GLN A 142 -8.72 3.35 14.33
C GLN A 142 -9.71 4.18 15.15
N SER A 143 -10.06 3.76 16.37
CA SER A 143 -10.93 4.51 17.27
C SER A 143 -10.29 5.79 17.82
N TYR A 144 -8.96 5.87 17.81
CA TYR A 144 -8.21 7.05 18.24
C TYR A 144 -8.07 8.10 17.14
N ALA A 145 -8.21 7.70 15.86
CA ALA A 145 -8.15 8.60 14.73
C ALA A 145 -9.40 9.46 14.58
N PRO A 146 -9.31 10.66 13.97
CA PRO A 146 -10.47 11.46 13.62
C PRO A 146 -11.47 10.67 12.76
N ALA A 147 -12.76 10.93 12.93
CA ALA A 147 -13.81 10.20 12.22
C ALA A 147 -13.69 10.30 10.69
N ASN A 148 -13.24 11.45 10.20
CA ASN A 148 -13.15 11.80 8.78
C ASN A 148 -11.78 11.49 8.14
N ILE A 149 -10.75 11.12 8.93
CA ILE A 149 -9.41 10.77 8.42
C ILE A 149 -8.88 9.56 9.18
N LYS A 150 -9.02 8.38 8.60
CA LYS A 150 -8.60 7.12 9.21
C LYS A 150 -7.10 6.87 9.01
N LEU A 151 -6.55 5.91 9.77
CA LEU A 151 -5.14 5.54 9.72
C LEU A 151 -4.84 4.67 8.51
N LEU A 152 -3.65 4.86 7.93
CA LEU A 152 -3.00 3.80 7.18
C LEU A 152 -2.50 2.76 8.18
N MET A 153 -3.00 1.54 8.08
CA MET A 153 -2.63 0.39 8.91
C MET A 153 -1.72 -0.51 8.08
N THR A 154 -0.45 -0.54 8.41
CA THR A 154 0.57 -1.20 7.60
C THR A 154 1.20 -2.40 8.31
N THR A 155 1.77 -3.32 7.55
CA THR A 155 2.59 -4.42 8.04
C THR A 155 3.54 -4.90 6.95
N ASP A 156 4.56 -5.69 7.31
CA ASP A 156 5.39 -6.43 6.36
C ASP A 156 4.90 -7.88 6.29
N GLN A 157 4.25 -8.23 5.19
CA GLN A 157 3.72 -9.58 4.95
C GLN A 157 4.24 -10.11 3.62
N GLU A 158 5.58 -10.23 3.51
CA GLU A 158 6.27 -10.70 2.30
C GLU A 158 6.14 -12.22 2.08
N GLY A 159 6.02 -12.95 3.18
CA GLY A 159 6.12 -14.41 3.26
C GLY A 159 7.48 -14.91 3.74
N GLY A 160 7.60 -16.22 3.93
CA GLY A 160 8.81 -16.84 4.46
C GLY A 160 9.20 -16.31 5.84
N LEU A 161 10.41 -15.75 5.95
CA LEU A 161 10.92 -15.22 7.20
C LEU A 161 10.39 -13.81 7.55
N VAL A 162 9.77 -13.12 6.60
CA VAL A 162 9.14 -11.80 6.79
C VAL A 162 7.63 -11.93 6.65
N GLN A 163 7.03 -12.54 7.65
CA GLN A 163 5.60 -12.70 7.81
C GLN A 163 5.22 -12.38 9.26
N HIS A 164 4.85 -11.13 9.54
CA HIS A 164 4.58 -10.65 10.89
C HIS A 164 3.26 -11.16 11.46
N LEU A 165 2.25 -11.36 10.60
CA LEU A 165 0.91 -11.76 11.02
C LEU A 165 0.70 -13.25 10.73
N GLN A 166 0.43 -14.02 11.80
CA GLN A 166 0.35 -15.47 11.76
C GLN A 166 -0.80 -15.98 12.64
N GLY A 167 -1.06 -17.28 12.59
CA GLY A 167 -2.10 -17.94 13.38
C GLY A 167 -3.43 -18.06 12.65
N ALA A 168 -4.49 -18.32 13.40
CA ALA A 168 -5.82 -18.62 12.82
C ALA A 168 -6.32 -17.53 11.87
N GLY A 169 -6.64 -17.90 10.64
CA GLY A 169 -7.11 -17.02 9.58
C GLY A 169 -6.00 -16.44 8.69
N PHE A 170 -4.73 -16.57 9.05
CA PHE A 170 -3.60 -16.27 8.18
C PHE A 170 -3.01 -17.55 7.59
N SER A 171 -2.80 -17.58 6.29
CA SER A 171 -2.04 -18.64 5.60
C SER A 171 -0.55 -18.49 5.91
N THR A 172 0.17 -19.61 6.01
CA THR A 172 1.63 -19.58 5.91
C THR A 172 2.00 -19.23 4.45
N MET A 173 2.62 -18.08 4.26
CA MET A 173 3.04 -17.63 2.95
C MET A 173 4.42 -18.22 2.61
N PRO A 174 4.62 -18.75 1.39
CA PRO A 174 5.94 -19.20 0.95
C PRO A 174 6.91 -18.01 0.87
N SER A 175 8.22 -18.26 0.93
CA SER A 175 9.24 -17.24 0.69
C SER A 175 9.09 -16.63 -0.71
N ALA A 176 9.59 -15.40 -0.92
CA ALA A 176 9.49 -14.77 -2.24
C ALA A 176 10.20 -15.60 -3.33
N VAL A 177 11.31 -16.29 -3.03
CA VAL A 177 11.94 -17.22 -3.98
C VAL A 177 11.01 -18.38 -4.40
N GLU A 178 10.19 -18.89 -3.46
CA GLU A 178 9.19 -19.92 -3.79
C GLU A 178 8.01 -19.32 -4.55
N GLN A 179 7.60 -18.09 -4.22
CA GLN A 179 6.61 -17.32 -4.97
C GLN A 179 7.09 -17.06 -6.42
N GLY A 180 8.39 -16.83 -6.64
CA GLY A 180 8.99 -16.68 -7.97
C GLY A 180 8.96 -17.94 -8.85
N ARG A 181 8.64 -19.11 -8.27
CA ARG A 181 8.43 -20.37 -9.03
C ARG A 181 6.98 -20.56 -9.48
N MET A 182 6.06 -19.74 -8.98
CA MET A 182 4.67 -19.73 -9.44
C MET A 182 4.57 -19.03 -10.80
N SER A 183 3.53 -19.30 -11.58
CA SER A 183 3.20 -18.38 -12.65
C SER A 183 2.70 -17.05 -12.07
N THR A 184 2.80 -15.96 -12.82
CA THR A 184 2.29 -14.64 -12.40
C THR A 184 0.80 -14.68 -12.06
N ASP A 185 0.00 -15.48 -12.81
CA ASP A 185 -1.42 -15.65 -12.53
C ASP A 185 -1.67 -16.38 -11.21
N GLN A 186 -0.89 -17.44 -10.91
CA GLN A 186 -0.97 -18.15 -9.65
C GLN A 186 -0.57 -17.25 -8.48
N LEU A 187 0.50 -16.46 -8.64
CA LEU A 187 0.94 -15.52 -7.61
C LEU A 187 -0.11 -14.45 -7.35
N ARG A 188 -0.71 -13.86 -8.41
CA ARG A 188 -1.79 -12.88 -8.26
C ARG A 188 -2.98 -13.45 -7.49
N GLN A 189 -3.42 -14.67 -7.82
CA GLN A 189 -4.51 -15.34 -7.10
C GLN A 189 -4.14 -15.60 -5.63
N SER A 190 -2.92 -16.05 -5.36
CA SER A 190 -2.43 -16.26 -3.99
C SER A 190 -2.35 -14.94 -3.20
N ALA A 191 -1.81 -13.90 -3.81
CA ALA A 191 -1.74 -12.57 -3.20
C ALA A 191 -3.13 -11.99 -2.89
N ALA A 192 -4.14 -12.24 -3.73
CA ALA A 192 -5.52 -11.85 -3.43
C ALA A 192 -6.08 -12.60 -2.21
N VAL A 193 -5.72 -13.87 -2.02
CA VAL A 193 -6.10 -14.63 -0.80
C VAL A 193 -5.42 -14.03 0.43
N TRP A 194 -4.10 -13.78 0.38
CA TRP A 194 -3.35 -13.19 1.49
C TRP A 194 -3.83 -11.78 1.82
N GLY A 195 -4.09 -10.97 0.78
CA GLY A 195 -4.64 -9.62 0.93
C GLY A 195 -6.03 -9.62 1.59
N ASN A 196 -6.92 -10.55 1.25
CA ASN A 196 -8.20 -10.71 1.94
C ASN A 196 -8.02 -11.00 3.45
N GLN A 197 -7.02 -11.79 3.83
CA GLN A 197 -6.71 -12.07 5.24
C GLN A 197 -6.20 -10.81 5.94
N LEU A 198 -5.35 -10.00 5.27
CA LEU A 198 -4.90 -8.70 5.77
C LEU A 198 -6.08 -7.73 5.95
N ALA A 199 -6.94 -7.61 4.96
CA ALA A 199 -8.12 -6.75 5.03
C ALA A 199 -9.07 -7.15 6.19
N GLN A 200 -9.29 -8.44 6.41
CA GLN A 200 -10.05 -8.95 7.54
C GLN A 200 -9.41 -8.59 8.90
N ALA A 201 -8.08 -8.53 8.95
CA ALA A 201 -7.33 -8.11 10.13
C ALA A 201 -7.30 -6.56 10.30
N GLY A 202 -7.91 -5.79 9.39
CA GLY A 202 -7.91 -4.33 9.42
C GLY A 202 -6.63 -3.68 8.89
N ILE A 203 -5.74 -4.44 8.24
CA ILE A 203 -4.58 -3.94 7.51
C ILE A 203 -5.04 -3.45 6.15
N ASN A 204 -4.59 -2.27 5.75
CA ASN A 204 -4.97 -1.67 4.47
C ASN A 204 -3.78 -1.37 3.55
N VAL A 205 -2.53 -1.51 4.06
CA VAL A 205 -1.31 -1.42 3.26
C VAL A 205 -0.35 -2.55 3.66
N ASP A 206 0.15 -3.30 2.68
CA ASP A 206 1.26 -4.24 2.84
C ASP A 206 2.57 -3.60 2.36
N LEU A 207 3.59 -3.57 3.21
CA LEU A 207 4.93 -3.08 2.87
C LEU A 207 5.72 -4.17 2.11
N ALA A 208 5.15 -4.61 1.02
CA ALA A 208 5.63 -5.64 0.10
C ALA A 208 5.14 -5.31 -1.33
N PRO A 209 5.73 -5.92 -2.37
CA PRO A 209 6.81 -6.89 -2.40
C PRO A 209 8.19 -6.25 -2.52
N VAL A 210 9.24 -7.07 -2.35
CA VAL A 210 10.62 -6.72 -2.73
C VAL A 210 10.79 -6.89 -4.24
N VAL A 211 11.03 -5.77 -4.94
CA VAL A 211 11.27 -5.75 -6.40
C VAL A 211 12.76 -5.94 -6.73
N GLY A 212 13.64 -5.49 -5.83
CA GLY A 212 15.09 -5.48 -6.03
C GLY A 212 15.65 -6.88 -6.35
N THR A 213 16.61 -6.91 -7.29
CA THR A 213 17.28 -8.14 -7.73
C THR A 213 18.60 -8.33 -7.00
N VAL A 214 18.86 -9.53 -6.48
CA VAL A 214 20.12 -9.87 -5.83
C VAL A 214 21.20 -10.09 -6.91
N THR A 215 22.25 -9.28 -6.89
CA THR A 215 23.32 -9.27 -7.90
C THR A 215 24.67 -9.80 -7.39
N VAL A 216 24.75 -10.14 -6.10
CA VAL A 216 25.91 -10.79 -5.46
C VAL A 216 25.52 -12.21 -5.01
N PRO A 217 26.46 -13.06 -4.59
CA PRO A 217 26.12 -14.37 -4.04
C PRO A 217 25.05 -14.23 -2.95
N ARG A 218 23.92 -14.94 -3.08
CA ARG A 218 22.74 -14.77 -2.22
C ARG A 218 23.08 -14.84 -0.71
N ALA A 219 23.93 -15.78 -0.32
CA ALA A 219 24.34 -15.94 1.08
C ALA A 219 25.14 -14.73 1.63
N SER A 220 25.76 -13.94 0.75
CA SER A 220 26.50 -12.72 1.12
C SER A 220 25.62 -11.47 1.15
N ASN A 221 24.43 -11.51 0.58
CA ASN A 221 23.47 -10.40 0.61
C ASN A 221 22.56 -10.57 1.83
N ALA A 222 22.98 -10.05 2.97
CA ALA A 222 22.31 -10.24 4.24
C ALA A 222 20.85 -9.69 4.27
N PRO A 223 20.51 -8.53 3.65
CA PRO A 223 19.17 -7.96 3.81
C PRO A 223 18.10 -8.69 2.99
N ILE A 224 18.43 -9.25 1.83
CA ILE A 224 17.46 -9.80 0.87
C ILE A 224 17.76 -11.26 0.54
N GLY A 225 18.92 -11.53 -0.08
CA GLY A 225 19.23 -12.83 -0.67
C GLY A 225 19.33 -13.96 0.35
N ALA A 226 20.03 -13.74 1.48
CA ALA A 226 20.16 -14.70 2.57
C ALA A 226 18.82 -15.06 3.24
N LEU A 227 17.82 -14.15 3.14
CA LEU A 227 16.48 -14.30 3.70
C LEU A 227 15.42 -14.72 2.67
N ASN A 228 15.81 -14.94 1.40
CA ASN A 228 14.91 -15.30 0.30
C ASN A 228 13.73 -14.32 0.11
N ARG A 229 14.00 -13.02 0.22
CA ARG A 229 12.98 -11.94 0.17
C ARG A 229 12.71 -11.41 -1.25
N ASP A 230 13.59 -11.61 -2.24
CA ASP A 230 13.33 -11.34 -3.66
C ASP A 230 12.78 -12.59 -4.36
N PHE A 231 12.18 -12.46 -5.56
CA PHE A 231 11.61 -13.60 -6.28
C PHE A 231 12.67 -14.57 -6.85
N GLY A 232 13.97 -14.26 -6.71
CA GLY A 232 15.06 -15.14 -7.13
C GLY A 232 15.23 -15.24 -8.64
N LEU A 233 14.70 -14.29 -9.39
CA LEU A 233 14.72 -14.19 -10.84
C LEU A 233 15.65 -13.06 -11.30
N ASP A 234 15.79 -12.86 -12.60
CA ASP A 234 16.38 -11.64 -13.15
C ASP A 234 15.47 -10.41 -12.91
N ALA A 235 15.94 -9.24 -13.27
CA ALA A 235 15.22 -7.99 -13.03
C ALA A 235 13.83 -7.97 -13.69
N ALA A 236 13.71 -8.49 -14.90
CA ALA A 236 12.43 -8.56 -15.61
C ALA A 236 11.46 -9.56 -14.97
N GLY A 237 11.98 -10.73 -14.56
CA GLY A 237 11.21 -11.75 -13.85
C GLY A 237 10.73 -11.26 -12.47
N ASN A 238 11.61 -10.58 -11.71
CA ASN A 238 11.24 -9.95 -10.44
C ASN A 238 10.16 -8.88 -10.63
N ALA A 239 10.27 -8.03 -11.66
CA ALA A 239 9.26 -7.02 -11.96
C ALA A 239 7.89 -7.64 -12.30
N ALA A 240 7.87 -8.69 -13.13
CA ALA A 240 6.62 -9.37 -13.50
C ALA A 240 5.93 -10.01 -12.29
N HIS A 241 6.69 -10.65 -11.40
CA HIS A 241 6.14 -11.25 -10.17
C HIS A 241 5.72 -10.18 -9.15
N ALA A 242 6.49 -9.11 -9.00
CA ALA A 242 6.11 -7.97 -8.17
C ALA A 242 4.80 -7.33 -8.66
N SER A 243 4.65 -7.13 -9.98
CA SER A 243 3.40 -6.63 -10.56
C SER A 243 2.22 -7.56 -10.26
N ALA A 244 2.40 -8.88 -10.39
CA ALA A 244 1.37 -9.86 -10.06
C ALA A 244 0.97 -9.81 -8.57
N PHE A 245 1.93 -9.70 -7.66
CA PHE A 245 1.69 -9.57 -6.23
C PHE A 245 0.90 -8.28 -5.91
N VAL A 246 1.35 -7.12 -6.44
CA VAL A 246 0.68 -5.82 -6.27
C VAL A 246 -0.77 -5.87 -6.75
N LEU A 247 -1.00 -6.46 -7.93
CA LEU A 247 -2.33 -6.59 -8.51
C LEU A 247 -3.23 -7.49 -7.66
N GLY A 248 -2.70 -8.61 -7.15
CA GLY A 248 -3.45 -9.53 -6.28
C GLY A 248 -3.83 -8.88 -4.94
N MET A 249 -2.93 -8.16 -4.29
CA MET A 249 -3.25 -7.37 -3.08
C MET A 249 -4.34 -6.33 -3.36
N ARG A 250 -4.24 -5.62 -4.49
CA ARG A 250 -5.24 -4.64 -4.90
C ARG A 250 -6.62 -5.27 -5.16
N ASP A 251 -6.68 -6.47 -5.73
CA ASP A 251 -7.95 -7.20 -5.95
C ASP A 251 -8.71 -7.48 -4.63
N SER A 252 -8.02 -7.46 -3.49
CA SER A 252 -8.58 -7.61 -2.13
C SER A 252 -8.75 -6.28 -1.38
N GLY A 253 -8.44 -5.14 -2.02
CA GLY A 253 -8.55 -3.82 -1.41
C GLY A 253 -7.37 -3.43 -0.50
N VAL A 254 -6.26 -4.19 -0.52
CA VAL A 254 -5.04 -3.85 0.20
C VAL A 254 -4.06 -3.16 -0.74
N ALA A 255 -3.60 -1.98 -0.37
CA ALA A 255 -2.57 -1.24 -1.06
C ALA A 255 -1.18 -1.83 -0.78
N THR A 256 -0.18 -1.48 -1.59
CA THR A 256 1.17 -2.03 -1.46
C THR A 256 2.24 -0.95 -1.47
N SER A 257 3.37 -1.26 -0.83
CA SER A 257 4.61 -0.49 -0.95
C SER A 257 5.70 -1.37 -1.55
N ILE A 258 6.11 -1.08 -2.77
CA ILE A 258 7.24 -1.78 -3.39
C ILE A 258 8.57 -1.31 -2.80
N LYS A 259 9.55 -2.22 -2.64
CA LYS A 259 10.78 -1.95 -1.90
C LYS A 259 12.00 -2.73 -2.37
N HIS A 260 13.20 -2.31 -2.02
CA HIS A 260 13.66 -1.07 -1.39
C HIS A 260 14.37 -0.25 -2.47
N TYR A 261 13.78 0.84 -2.91
CA TYR A 261 14.28 1.61 -4.06
C TYR A 261 15.61 2.31 -3.74
N PRO A 262 16.63 2.32 -4.62
CA PRO A 262 16.66 1.73 -5.96
C PRO A 262 17.01 0.23 -5.98
N SER A 263 17.55 -0.38 -4.93
CA SER A 263 17.74 -1.82 -4.67
C SER A 263 18.57 -2.06 -3.41
N LEU A 264 18.39 -3.20 -2.71
CA LEU A 264 19.31 -3.71 -1.67
C LEU A 264 20.02 -5.01 -2.13
N GLY A 265 19.92 -5.35 -3.43
CA GLY A 265 20.43 -6.62 -3.94
C GLY A 265 21.94 -6.73 -4.09
N SER A 266 22.69 -5.62 -4.02
CA SER A 266 24.15 -5.58 -4.22
C SER A 266 24.94 -5.40 -2.94
N VAL A 267 24.28 -5.02 -1.82
CA VAL A 267 24.96 -4.77 -0.54
C VAL A 267 25.15 -6.06 0.27
N THR A 268 26.12 -6.07 1.17
CA THR A 268 26.39 -7.22 2.05
C THR A 268 25.89 -6.99 3.47
N GLY A 269 25.77 -5.73 3.92
CA GLY A 269 25.23 -5.36 5.22
C GLY A 269 23.72 -5.25 5.22
N ASN A 270 23.07 -5.64 6.32
CA ASN A 270 21.65 -5.39 6.52
C ASN A 270 21.49 -4.05 7.26
N THR A 271 20.83 -3.08 6.63
CA THR A 271 20.65 -1.72 7.12
C THR A 271 19.98 -1.66 8.51
N ASP A 272 19.16 -2.63 8.87
CA ASP A 272 18.52 -2.69 10.18
C ASP A 272 19.52 -2.88 11.32
N PHE A 273 20.65 -3.58 11.06
CA PHE A 273 21.56 -4.04 12.09
C PHE A 273 22.97 -3.44 11.99
N THR A 274 23.34 -2.82 10.88
CA THR A 274 24.71 -2.31 10.68
C THR A 274 24.74 -1.12 9.71
N ALA A 275 25.76 -0.27 9.92
CA ALA A 275 26.19 0.75 8.95
C ALA A 275 27.32 0.24 8.03
N ASP A 276 27.84 -0.97 8.27
CA ASP A 276 28.90 -1.57 7.48
C ASP A 276 28.33 -2.39 6.33
N GLY A 277 28.99 -2.36 5.16
CA GLY A 277 28.62 -3.16 4.00
C GLY A 277 27.34 -2.70 3.28
N ILE A 278 26.88 -1.47 3.52
CA ILE A 278 25.69 -0.86 2.92
C ILE A 278 26.03 0.15 1.80
N LEU A 279 27.29 0.27 1.39
CA LEU A 279 27.68 1.05 0.22
C LEU A 279 27.51 0.18 -1.04
N ASP A 280 26.58 0.55 -1.89
CA ASP A 280 26.38 -0.05 -3.20
C ASP A 280 27.28 0.66 -4.23
N THR A 281 28.19 -0.08 -4.85
CA THR A 281 29.15 0.42 -5.83
C THR A 281 28.78 0.05 -7.28
N THR A 282 27.68 -0.65 -7.50
CA THR A 282 27.35 -1.28 -8.77
C THR A 282 26.02 -0.84 -9.36
N THR A 283 25.06 -0.47 -8.55
CA THR A 283 23.73 -0.07 -9.02
C THR A 283 23.78 1.27 -9.75
N MET A 284 23.22 1.29 -10.97
CA MET A 284 23.13 2.45 -11.85
C MET A 284 21.66 2.82 -12.05
N LEU A 285 21.34 4.12 -12.16
CA LEU A 285 19.95 4.59 -12.31
C LEU A 285 19.25 4.10 -13.58
N ASP A 286 19.99 3.89 -14.65
CA ASP A 286 19.49 3.38 -15.94
C ASP A 286 19.71 1.85 -16.11
N GLY A 287 20.19 1.17 -15.05
CA GLY A 287 20.38 -0.29 -15.05
C GLY A 287 19.07 -1.07 -14.90
N ASP A 288 19.08 -2.33 -15.32
CA ASP A 288 17.90 -3.21 -15.33
C ASP A 288 17.25 -3.36 -13.95
N VAL A 289 18.06 -3.38 -12.88
CA VAL A 289 17.59 -3.49 -11.49
C VAL A 289 16.70 -2.30 -11.09
N VAL A 290 17.06 -1.08 -11.49
CA VAL A 290 16.27 0.12 -11.19
C VAL A 290 15.11 0.28 -12.16
N ASN A 291 15.30 -0.11 -13.43
CA ASN A 291 14.25 -0.12 -14.44
C ASN A 291 13.12 -1.10 -14.10
N ALA A 292 13.40 -2.19 -13.36
CA ALA A 292 12.39 -3.10 -12.84
C ALA A 292 11.34 -2.38 -11.97
N PHE A 293 11.77 -1.46 -11.11
CA PHE A 293 10.83 -0.62 -10.34
C PHE A 293 9.98 0.27 -11.26
N GLY A 294 10.60 0.88 -12.29
CA GLY A 294 9.88 1.67 -13.30
C GLY A 294 8.80 0.85 -14.01
N THR A 295 9.09 -0.40 -14.36
CA THR A 295 8.12 -1.34 -14.94
C THR A 295 6.95 -1.58 -14.00
N VAL A 296 7.21 -1.94 -12.72
CA VAL A 296 6.15 -2.18 -11.73
C VAL A 296 5.32 -0.91 -11.49
N ILE A 297 5.96 0.26 -11.44
CA ILE A 297 5.27 1.55 -11.31
C ILE A 297 4.34 1.80 -12.49
N ALA A 298 4.81 1.59 -13.72
CA ALA A 298 4.01 1.79 -14.93
C ALA A 298 2.81 0.84 -15.00
N ASP A 299 3.04 -0.44 -14.68
CA ASP A 299 2.04 -1.50 -14.81
C ASP A 299 0.97 -1.45 -13.70
N THR A 300 1.35 -1.05 -12.49
CA THR A 300 0.50 -1.24 -11.32
C THR A 300 0.18 0.03 -10.54
N GLN A 301 0.99 1.07 -10.67
CA GLN A 301 0.88 2.29 -9.85
C GLN A 301 0.72 1.95 -8.34
N PRO A 302 1.75 1.37 -7.71
CA PRO A 302 1.70 0.98 -6.30
C PRO A 302 1.44 2.22 -5.44
N ALA A 303 0.77 2.03 -4.31
CA ALA A 303 0.42 3.14 -3.40
C ALA A 303 1.65 3.84 -2.82
N MET A 304 2.70 3.05 -2.53
CA MET A 304 3.94 3.55 -1.96
C MET A 304 5.16 2.96 -2.67
N VAL A 305 6.26 3.71 -2.65
CA VAL A 305 7.61 3.23 -2.92
C VAL A 305 8.46 3.47 -1.68
N MET A 306 9.04 2.40 -1.13
CA MET A 306 9.91 2.48 0.04
C MET A 306 11.36 2.64 -0.39
N MET A 307 11.99 3.69 0.14
CA MET A 307 13.39 4.03 -0.12
C MET A 307 14.34 3.21 0.75
N SER A 308 15.41 2.71 0.14
CA SER A 308 16.53 2.06 0.81
C SER A 308 17.30 3.03 1.70
N LEU A 309 17.94 2.50 2.75
CA LEU A 309 18.91 3.23 3.59
C LEU A 309 20.37 2.98 3.19
N ALA A 310 20.62 2.24 2.13
CA ALA A 310 21.94 2.10 1.54
C ALA A 310 22.35 3.37 0.76
N THR A 311 23.66 3.57 0.63
CA THR A 311 24.26 4.65 -0.18
C THR A 311 24.72 4.09 -1.51
N TYR A 312 24.48 4.81 -2.61
CA TYR A 312 24.75 4.36 -3.98
C TYR A 312 25.84 5.20 -4.61
N GLN A 313 27.06 4.68 -4.62
CA GLN A 313 28.26 5.42 -5.02
C GLN A 313 28.18 5.98 -6.44
N ALA A 314 27.62 5.25 -7.38
CA ALA A 314 27.51 5.65 -8.78
C ALA A 314 26.35 6.63 -9.05
N ILE A 315 25.48 6.90 -8.04
CA ILE A 315 24.29 7.74 -8.19
C ILE A 315 24.41 9.00 -7.32
N ASP A 316 24.52 8.80 -6.01
CA ASP A 316 24.70 9.84 -5.00
C ASP A 316 25.47 9.25 -3.83
N ALA A 317 26.76 9.53 -3.77
CA ALA A 317 27.64 9.03 -2.71
C ALA A 317 27.52 9.82 -1.39
N SER A 318 26.76 10.91 -1.38
CA SER A 318 26.71 11.86 -0.26
C SER A 318 25.71 11.48 0.84
N ALA A 319 24.70 10.65 0.51
CA ALA A 319 23.63 10.28 1.44
C ALA A 319 23.00 8.91 1.09
N PRO A 320 22.37 8.24 2.09
CA PRO A 320 21.47 7.12 1.81
C PRO A 320 20.35 7.52 0.84
N ALA A 321 19.83 6.55 0.06
CA ALA A 321 18.79 6.81 -0.94
C ALA A 321 17.56 7.53 -0.37
N ALA A 322 17.15 7.20 0.85
CA ALA A 322 16.04 7.87 1.54
C ALA A 322 16.26 9.38 1.78
N PHE A 323 17.52 9.84 1.72
CA PHE A 323 17.88 11.23 1.95
C PHE A 323 18.52 11.89 0.71
N SER A 324 18.40 11.26 -0.46
CA SER A 324 18.95 11.76 -1.73
C SER A 324 17.88 12.41 -2.60
N PRO A 325 17.88 13.74 -2.76
CA PRO A 325 16.99 14.41 -3.71
C PRO A 325 17.28 13.99 -5.17
N THR A 326 18.51 13.60 -5.49
CA THR A 326 18.87 13.07 -6.81
C THR A 326 18.08 11.80 -7.12
N ILE A 327 17.95 10.88 -6.13
CA ILE A 327 17.26 9.62 -6.30
C ILE A 327 15.74 9.83 -6.25
N ILE A 328 15.21 10.57 -5.25
CA ILE A 328 13.78 10.74 -5.06
C ILE A 328 13.18 11.70 -6.08
N ASP A 329 13.55 12.99 -6.02
CA ASP A 329 12.93 14.01 -6.88
C ASP A 329 13.44 13.91 -8.31
N GLY A 330 14.76 13.71 -8.49
CA GLY A 330 15.39 13.70 -9.80
C GLY A 330 15.07 12.47 -10.63
N TYR A 331 15.07 11.28 -10.05
CA TYR A 331 14.90 10.04 -10.81
C TYR A 331 13.52 9.40 -10.62
N LEU A 332 13.16 9.03 -9.38
CA LEU A 332 11.89 8.35 -9.13
C LEU A 332 10.68 9.20 -9.55
N ARG A 333 10.66 10.49 -9.17
CA ARG A 333 9.54 11.38 -9.49
C ARG A 333 9.62 11.94 -10.90
N ALA A 334 10.75 12.59 -11.27
CA ALA A 334 10.84 13.32 -12.53
C ALA A 334 11.01 12.37 -13.73
N ARG A 335 11.84 11.31 -13.62
CA ARG A 335 12.14 10.44 -14.76
C ARG A 335 11.23 9.21 -14.84
N GLN A 336 10.96 8.53 -13.71
CA GLN A 336 10.02 7.38 -13.71
C GLN A 336 8.56 7.80 -13.52
N GLY A 337 8.27 9.09 -13.27
CA GLY A 337 6.93 9.65 -13.24
C GLY A 337 6.11 9.29 -11.99
N TYR A 338 6.73 8.76 -10.93
CA TYR A 338 6.00 8.32 -9.74
C TYR A 338 5.45 9.50 -8.94
N GLN A 339 4.13 9.54 -8.76
CA GLN A 339 3.42 10.61 -8.04
C GLN A 339 2.81 10.16 -6.69
N GLY A 340 2.92 8.88 -6.36
CA GLY A 340 2.40 8.32 -5.11
C GLY A 340 3.28 8.68 -3.89
N VAL A 341 2.99 8.02 -2.77
CA VAL A 341 3.70 8.24 -1.50
C VAL A 341 5.08 7.60 -1.53
N VAL A 342 6.12 8.38 -1.25
CA VAL A 342 7.48 7.88 -1.02
C VAL A 342 7.68 7.73 0.47
N THR A 343 7.85 6.49 0.94
CA THR A 343 8.17 6.19 2.34
C THR A 343 9.64 5.81 2.50
N SER A 344 10.20 5.99 3.69
CA SER A 344 11.51 5.45 4.01
C SER A 344 11.41 3.98 4.44
N ASP A 345 12.50 3.23 4.37
CA ASP A 345 12.74 2.11 5.26
C ASP A 345 12.87 2.61 6.71
N SER A 346 12.94 1.72 7.69
CA SER A 346 12.89 2.08 9.11
C SER A 346 13.92 3.15 9.51
N LEU A 347 13.45 4.36 9.87
CA LEU A 347 14.35 5.44 10.30
C LEU A 347 15.04 5.18 11.66
N SER A 348 14.65 4.14 12.37
CA SER A 348 15.35 3.68 13.59
C SER A 348 16.42 2.61 13.32
N ALA A 349 16.73 2.32 12.04
CA ALA A 349 17.72 1.34 11.64
C ALA A 349 19.15 1.74 12.05
N ALA A 350 19.98 0.73 12.36
CA ALA A 350 21.38 0.95 12.78
C ALA A 350 22.22 1.68 11.74
N ALA A 351 21.89 1.54 10.46
CA ALA A 351 22.51 2.27 9.34
C ALA A 351 22.50 3.79 9.52
N LEU A 352 21.54 4.33 10.27
CA LEU A 352 21.34 5.76 10.49
C LEU A 352 21.79 6.24 11.88
N GLY A 353 22.42 5.39 12.68
CA GLY A 353 22.81 5.68 14.07
C GLY A 353 23.75 6.88 14.28
N GLY A 354 24.36 7.39 13.20
CA GLY A 354 25.15 8.62 13.22
C GLY A 354 24.34 9.91 13.07
N ILE A 355 23.02 9.82 12.88
CA ILE A 355 22.12 10.96 12.66
C ILE A 355 21.21 11.12 13.88
N SER A 356 21.11 12.34 14.40
CA SER A 356 20.19 12.63 15.51
C SER A 356 18.73 12.33 15.08
N PRO A 357 17.93 11.64 15.93
CA PRO A 357 16.56 11.24 15.57
C PRO A 357 15.66 12.38 15.09
N ASP A 358 15.80 13.60 15.64
CA ASP A 358 15.06 14.79 15.23
C ASP A 358 15.36 15.24 13.79
N GLN A 359 16.52 14.83 13.23
CA GLN A 359 16.92 15.17 11.86
C GLN A 359 16.47 14.11 10.83
N LEU A 360 16.08 12.92 11.23
CA LEU A 360 15.77 11.82 10.31
C LEU A 360 14.56 12.15 9.41
N GLY A 361 13.44 12.55 10.02
CA GLY A 361 12.26 12.98 9.28
C GLY A 361 12.48 14.24 8.44
N VAL A 362 13.28 15.18 8.96
CA VAL A 362 13.65 16.41 8.25
C VAL A 362 14.40 16.07 6.95
N ARG A 363 15.44 15.24 7.03
CA ARG A 363 16.23 14.83 5.85
C ARG A 363 15.40 14.09 4.81
N LEU A 364 14.47 13.21 5.26
CA LEU A 364 13.55 12.51 4.36
C LEU A 364 12.69 13.50 3.56
N VAL A 365 12.05 14.46 4.23
CA VAL A 365 11.18 15.46 3.58
C VAL A 365 11.99 16.45 2.74
N GLU A 366 13.19 16.84 3.16
CA GLU A 366 14.12 17.66 2.36
C GLU A 366 14.49 16.99 1.05
N ALA A 367 14.65 15.67 1.06
CA ALA A 367 14.95 14.86 -0.13
C ALA A 367 13.75 14.60 -1.06
N GLY A 368 12.53 14.95 -0.65
CA GLY A 368 11.30 14.71 -1.44
C GLY A 368 10.49 13.48 -1.00
N GLY A 369 10.85 12.84 0.12
CA GLY A 369 10.06 11.78 0.76
C GLY A 369 8.82 12.33 1.47
N ASP A 370 7.86 11.45 1.74
CA ASP A 370 6.53 11.83 2.25
C ASP A 370 6.17 11.20 3.58
N LEU A 371 6.62 9.98 3.86
CA LEU A 371 6.16 9.21 5.02
C LEU A 371 7.35 8.54 5.72
N ALA A 372 7.62 8.95 6.95
CA ALA A 372 8.66 8.41 7.80
C ALA A 372 8.20 7.08 8.41
N CYS A 373 8.73 5.95 7.95
CA CYS A 373 8.54 4.64 8.56
C CYS A 373 9.46 4.49 9.78
N ILE A 374 8.92 4.07 10.91
CA ILE A 374 9.65 3.99 12.17
C ILE A 374 9.44 2.59 12.78
N GLY A 375 10.54 1.88 13.07
CA GLY A 375 10.51 0.55 13.66
C GLY A 375 10.61 0.53 15.20
N ALA A 376 11.09 1.62 15.83
CA ALA A 376 11.25 1.75 17.29
C ALA A 376 10.50 2.96 17.83
N ALA A 377 9.69 2.75 18.86
CA ALA A 377 8.72 3.75 19.35
C ALA A 377 9.36 5.03 19.92
N ASP A 378 10.57 4.93 20.47
CA ASP A 378 11.34 6.04 21.03
C ASP A 378 11.80 7.07 19.97
N TYR A 379 11.77 6.71 18.69
CA TYR A 379 12.08 7.63 17.57
C TYR A 379 10.88 8.48 17.15
N VAL A 380 9.64 8.13 17.49
CA VAL A 380 8.42 8.80 17.02
C VAL A 380 8.37 10.26 17.46
N THR A 381 8.54 10.51 18.76
CA THR A 381 8.48 11.88 19.31
C THR A 381 9.60 12.77 18.79
N PRO A 382 10.89 12.37 18.81
CA PRO A 382 11.97 13.19 18.25
C PRO A 382 11.76 13.53 16.76
N ILE A 383 11.30 12.57 15.94
CA ILE A 383 11.03 12.82 14.51
C ILE A 383 9.91 13.85 14.32
N LEU A 384 8.79 13.71 15.06
CA LEU A 384 7.70 14.69 15.02
C LEU A 384 8.15 16.09 15.46
N ASP A 385 8.95 16.16 16.52
CA ASP A 385 9.46 17.43 17.06
C ASP A 385 10.42 18.12 16.09
N GLY A 386 11.33 17.37 15.48
CA GLY A 386 12.25 17.87 14.46
C GLY A 386 11.52 18.43 13.23
N LEU A 387 10.55 17.68 12.70
CA LEU A 387 9.71 18.13 11.58
C LEU A 387 8.96 19.44 11.91
N ASN A 388 8.32 19.51 13.08
CA ASN A 388 7.58 20.69 13.52
C ASN A 388 8.51 21.89 13.72
N ALA A 389 9.62 21.74 14.41
CA ALA A 389 10.59 22.80 14.66
C ALA A 389 11.14 23.37 13.34
N LYS A 390 11.51 22.52 12.40
CA LYS A 390 12.01 22.96 11.09
C LYS A 390 10.91 23.66 10.29
N ALA A 391 9.69 23.11 10.25
CA ALA A 391 8.57 23.70 9.51
C ALA A 391 8.13 25.07 10.06
N THR A 392 8.33 25.32 11.35
CA THR A 392 8.00 26.60 11.99
C THR A 392 8.99 27.71 11.59
N THR A 393 10.26 27.34 11.33
CA THR A 393 11.33 28.31 11.09
C THR A 393 11.71 28.45 9.61
N ASP A 394 11.29 27.51 8.76
CA ASP A 394 11.65 27.44 7.34
C ASP A 394 10.39 27.28 6.46
N ALA A 395 9.98 28.38 5.81
CA ALA A 395 8.79 28.38 4.93
C ALA A 395 8.92 27.46 3.71
N ALA A 396 10.14 27.26 3.18
CA ALA A 396 10.37 26.36 2.06
C ALA A 396 10.19 24.90 2.50
N PHE A 397 10.64 24.55 3.70
CA PHE A 397 10.41 23.24 4.30
C PHE A 397 8.93 23.02 4.65
N ALA A 398 8.25 24.02 5.23
CA ALA A 398 6.82 23.97 5.49
C ALA A 398 6.00 23.69 4.22
N ALA A 399 6.41 24.24 3.08
CA ALA A 399 5.81 23.94 1.78
C ALA A 399 6.06 22.49 1.33
N LYS A 400 7.22 21.89 1.65
CA LYS A 400 7.50 20.47 1.39
C LYS A 400 6.62 19.58 2.26
N VAL A 401 6.52 19.85 3.57
CA VAL A 401 5.60 19.15 4.50
C VAL A 401 4.17 19.18 3.96
N THR A 402 3.70 20.34 3.51
CA THR A 402 2.36 20.48 2.93
C THR A 402 2.15 19.58 1.70
N ARG A 403 3.10 19.55 0.76
CA ARG A 403 3.01 18.69 -0.43
C ARG A 403 3.04 17.19 -0.06
N SER A 404 3.86 16.80 0.91
CA SER A 404 3.90 15.42 1.40
C SER A 404 2.59 15.02 2.07
N ALA A 405 2.01 15.89 2.92
CA ALA A 405 0.68 15.68 3.50
C ALA A 405 -0.41 15.56 2.41
N GLU A 406 -0.36 16.37 1.34
CA GLU A 406 -1.28 16.27 0.21
C GLU A 406 -1.19 14.90 -0.49
N ARG A 407 0.01 14.31 -0.64
CA ARG A 407 0.17 12.96 -1.23
C ARG A 407 -0.38 11.87 -0.31
N VAL A 408 -0.05 11.91 0.98
CA VAL A 408 -0.58 10.95 1.96
C VAL A 408 -2.11 11.03 2.05
N LEU A 409 -2.68 12.23 2.10
CA LEU A 409 -4.14 12.41 2.11
C LEU A 409 -4.78 12.00 0.77
N THR A 410 -4.12 12.25 -0.38
CA THR A 410 -4.60 11.76 -1.68
C THR A 410 -4.74 10.25 -1.67
N LEU A 411 -3.73 9.53 -1.16
CA LEU A 411 -3.79 8.08 -0.99
C LEU A 411 -4.97 7.68 -0.08
N LYS A 412 -5.14 8.34 1.08
CA LYS A 412 -6.27 8.07 1.97
C LYS A 412 -7.63 8.27 1.31
N TYR A 413 -7.80 9.33 0.51
CA TYR A 413 -9.03 9.55 -0.28
C TYR A 413 -9.25 8.49 -1.35
N GLN A 414 -8.19 8.04 -2.03
CA GLN A 414 -8.26 6.94 -3.00
C GLN A 414 -8.69 5.63 -2.36
N MET A 415 -8.28 5.39 -1.13
CA MET A 415 -8.60 4.18 -0.35
C MET A 415 -9.92 4.28 0.44
N GLY A 416 -10.64 5.40 0.38
CA GLY A 416 -11.85 5.61 1.19
C GLY A 416 -11.59 5.78 2.70
N LEU A 417 -10.36 6.11 3.09
CA LEU A 417 -9.95 6.35 4.47
C LEU A 417 -10.13 7.82 4.88
N ALA A 418 -10.43 8.72 3.94
CA ALA A 418 -10.76 10.12 4.17
C ALA A 418 -12.05 10.50 3.43
N HIS A 419 -12.87 11.38 4.04
CA HIS A 419 -14.20 11.79 3.54
C HIS A 419 -14.39 13.31 3.54
#